data_3006d2691375ea5bccdbc96b8866d7bb
#
_entry.id   3006d2691375ea5bccdbc96b8866d7bb
#
_cell.length_a   1.000
_cell.length_b   1.000
_cell.length_c   1.000
_cell.angle_alpha   90.00
_cell.angle_beta   90.00
_cell.angle_gamma   90.00
#
_symmetry.space_group_name_H-M   'P 1'
#
loop_
_entity.id
_entity.type
_entity.pdbx_description
1 polymer ?
#
loop_
_entity_poly.entity_id
_entity_poly.type
_entity_poly.pdbx_seq_one_letter_code
_entity_poly.pdbx_strand_id
1 'polypeptide(L)'
;VVVLDEADEMLDLGFLPDVERLLALTPGRRQMMMFSATMPGAVVSLARRFMTQPTHIRAIDPADDGATLKAIKQLVYRAHALDKVEMVARLLQAEGRGLTMIFARTKRTVAKVADELVERGFAAAAIHGDLGQGAREQALRAFRSGKVDVLVATDVAARGIDVDGITHVVNYQCTEDEKTYLHRIGRTGRAGHTGVAVTLVDWDDMPRWGLIDKTLSIGIPEPQETYSSSPHFYADLSIPEGTK
;
A
#
# COMPACT_ATOMS: atom_id res chain seq x y z
N VAL A 1 -6.98 10.31 -27.62
CA VAL A 1 -7.34 9.30 -26.60
C VAL A 1 -7.25 9.95 -25.24
N VAL A 2 -8.23 9.71 -24.39
CA VAL A 2 -8.22 10.09 -22.97
C VAL A 2 -8.34 8.80 -22.18
N VAL A 3 -7.48 8.62 -21.17
CA VAL A 3 -7.48 7.46 -20.28
C VAL A 3 -7.66 7.98 -18.85
N LEU A 4 -8.65 7.44 -18.15
CA LEU A 4 -8.82 7.55 -16.71
C LEU A 4 -8.48 6.20 -16.11
N ASP A 5 -7.45 6.16 -15.29
CA ASP A 5 -7.04 4.97 -14.55
C ASP A 5 -7.33 5.17 -13.07
N GLU A 6 -7.60 4.07 -12.34
CA GLU A 6 -7.96 4.08 -10.92
C GLU A 6 -9.15 5.03 -10.63
N ALA A 7 -10.20 5.00 -11.49
CA ALA A 7 -11.28 5.97 -11.44
C ALA A 7 -12.05 5.96 -10.11
N ASP A 8 -12.25 4.80 -9.50
CA ASP A 8 -12.86 4.66 -8.17
C ASP A 8 -12.03 5.37 -7.09
N GLU A 9 -10.72 5.22 -7.11
CA GLU A 9 -9.85 5.87 -6.15
C GLU A 9 -9.84 7.40 -6.29
N MET A 10 -9.83 7.91 -7.53
CA MET A 10 -9.93 9.36 -7.76
C MET A 10 -11.22 9.94 -7.18
N LEU A 11 -12.33 9.19 -7.26
CA LEU A 11 -13.62 9.62 -6.74
C LEU A 11 -13.68 9.53 -5.21
N ASP A 12 -13.15 8.46 -4.62
CA ASP A 12 -13.06 8.28 -3.17
C ASP A 12 -12.24 9.39 -2.50
N LEU A 13 -11.26 9.96 -3.22
CA LEU A 13 -10.48 11.12 -2.79
C LEU A 13 -11.15 12.47 -2.98
N GLY A 14 -12.36 12.50 -3.54
CA GLY A 14 -13.09 13.74 -3.81
C GLY A 14 -12.63 14.50 -5.06
N PHE A 15 -11.82 13.90 -5.95
CA PHE A 15 -11.36 14.55 -7.18
C PHE A 15 -12.40 14.57 -8.32
N LEU A 16 -13.64 14.13 -8.06
CA LEU A 16 -14.71 14.15 -9.08
C LEU A 16 -14.84 15.51 -9.79
N PRO A 17 -14.88 16.66 -9.07
CA PRO A 17 -15.01 17.98 -9.73
C PRO A 17 -13.82 18.30 -10.65
N ASP A 18 -12.60 17.93 -10.25
CA ASP A 18 -11.39 18.18 -11.05
C ASP A 18 -11.33 17.28 -12.27
N VAL A 19 -11.71 15.99 -12.12
CA VAL A 19 -11.80 15.04 -13.23
C VAL A 19 -12.85 15.52 -14.25
N GLU A 20 -14.04 15.92 -13.80
CA GLU A 20 -15.08 16.47 -14.68
C GLU A 20 -14.61 17.71 -15.42
N ARG A 21 -13.92 18.63 -14.74
CA ARG A 21 -13.35 19.83 -15.33
C ARG A 21 -12.32 19.51 -16.43
N LEU A 22 -11.41 18.57 -16.15
CA LEU A 22 -10.40 18.13 -17.13
C LEU A 22 -11.05 17.47 -18.35
N LEU A 23 -12.05 16.61 -18.12
CA LEU A 23 -12.79 15.97 -19.22
C LEU A 23 -13.57 16.98 -20.07
N ALA A 24 -14.12 18.03 -19.47
CA ALA A 24 -14.80 19.10 -20.18
C ALA A 24 -13.83 19.91 -21.07
N LEU A 25 -12.56 20.01 -20.72
CA LEU A 25 -11.52 20.66 -21.51
C LEU A 25 -11.04 19.82 -22.72
N THR A 26 -11.54 18.60 -22.86
CA THR A 26 -11.17 17.69 -23.96
C THR A 26 -12.37 17.34 -24.88
N PRO A 27 -13.09 18.31 -25.46
CA PRO A 27 -14.31 18.04 -26.21
C PRO A 27 -14.08 17.28 -27.52
N GLY A 28 -12.90 17.42 -28.11
CA GLY A 28 -12.53 16.76 -29.38
C GLY A 28 -12.01 15.34 -29.23
N ARG A 29 -12.13 14.70 -28.04
CA ARG A 29 -11.67 13.34 -27.82
C ARG A 29 -12.43 12.34 -28.69
N ARG A 30 -11.70 11.52 -29.43
CA ARG A 30 -12.30 10.46 -30.28
C ARG A 30 -12.46 9.14 -29.55
N GLN A 31 -11.71 8.92 -28.48
CA GLN A 31 -11.72 7.70 -27.68
C GLN A 31 -11.48 8.04 -26.22
N MET A 32 -12.28 7.46 -25.37
CA MET A 32 -12.12 7.52 -23.91
C MET A 32 -12.11 6.10 -23.34
N MET A 33 -11.14 5.81 -22.51
CA MET A 33 -11.03 4.57 -21.74
C MET A 33 -11.04 4.90 -20.26
N MET A 34 -11.77 4.10 -19.49
CA MET A 34 -11.84 4.24 -18.03
C MET A 34 -11.53 2.88 -17.42
N PHE A 35 -10.53 2.87 -16.55
CA PHE A 35 -10.14 1.70 -15.78
C PHE A 35 -10.47 1.93 -14.31
N SER A 36 -11.02 0.92 -13.65
CA SER A 36 -11.43 0.98 -12.27
C SER A 36 -11.48 -0.43 -11.69
N ALA A 37 -10.96 -0.60 -10.48
CA ALA A 37 -11.03 -1.88 -9.78
C ALA A 37 -12.46 -2.19 -9.32
N THR A 38 -13.21 -1.15 -8.96
CA THR A 38 -14.61 -1.24 -8.55
C THR A 38 -15.50 -0.30 -9.38
N MET A 39 -16.80 -0.60 -9.46
CA MET A 39 -17.76 0.19 -10.23
C MET A 39 -18.87 0.78 -9.34
N PRO A 40 -18.52 1.65 -8.36
CA PRO A 40 -19.53 2.34 -7.56
C PRO A 40 -20.38 3.27 -8.42
N GLY A 41 -21.55 3.64 -7.92
CA GLY A 41 -22.50 4.49 -8.65
C GLY A 41 -21.92 5.79 -9.20
N ALA A 42 -20.93 6.37 -8.51
CA ALA A 42 -20.24 7.58 -8.95
C ALA A 42 -19.37 7.34 -10.20
N VAL A 43 -18.64 6.22 -10.28
CA VAL A 43 -17.87 5.82 -11.48
C VAL A 43 -18.80 5.57 -12.65
N VAL A 44 -19.91 4.85 -12.42
CA VAL A 44 -20.93 4.59 -13.46
C VAL A 44 -21.53 5.91 -13.97
N SER A 45 -21.81 6.85 -13.08
CA SER A 45 -22.36 8.17 -13.43
C SER A 45 -21.37 8.98 -14.27
N LEU A 46 -20.10 8.97 -13.89
CA LEU A 46 -19.02 9.61 -14.65
C LEU A 46 -18.90 9.00 -16.06
N ALA A 47 -18.91 7.67 -16.16
CA ALA A 47 -18.86 6.98 -17.44
C ALA A 47 -20.05 7.36 -18.34
N ARG A 48 -21.28 7.34 -17.82
CA ARG A 48 -22.49 7.71 -18.55
C ARG A 48 -22.47 9.16 -19.05
N ARG A 49 -21.86 10.06 -18.29
CA ARG A 49 -21.80 11.48 -18.64
C ARG A 49 -20.78 11.79 -19.74
N PHE A 50 -19.64 11.09 -19.75
CA PHE A 50 -18.51 11.44 -20.62
C PHE A 50 -18.20 10.41 -21.71
N MET A 51 -18.83 9.22 -21.69
CA MET A 51 -18.67 8.18 -22.70
C MET A 51 -19.99 7.93 -23.44
N THR A 52 -19.92 7.73 -24.74
CA THR A 52 -21.07 7.38 -25.58
C THR A 52 -21.02 5.91 -25.91
N GLN A 53 -22.05 5.15 -25.49
CA GLN A 53 -22.17 3.70 -25.70
C GLN A 53 -20.87 2.93 -25.36
N PRO A 54 -20.32 3.08 -24.13
CA PRO A 54 -19.09 2.41 -23.78
C PRO A 54 -19.28 0.90 -23.74
N THR A 55 -18.31 0.17 -24.26
CA THR A 55 -18.23 -1.29 -24.05
C THR A 55 -17.68 -1.52 -22.64
N HIS A 56 -18.42 -2.26 -21.82
CA HIS A 56 -17.95 -2.66 -20.49
C HIS A 56 -17.24 -4.02 -20.59
N ILE A 57 -15.93 -4.00 -20.31
CA ILE A 57 -15.10 -5.20 -20.28
C ILE A 57 -14.75 -5.47 -18.82
N ARG A 58 -15.13 -6.63 -18.33
CA ARG A 58 -14.75 -7.11 -17.01
C ARG A 58 -13.50 -7.99 -17.17
N ALA A 59 -12.34 -7.39 -16.86
CA ALA A 59 -11.04 -8.08 -16.94
C ALA A 59 -10.72 -8.82 -15.63
N ILE A 60 -11.67 -9.63 -15.12
CA ILE A 60 -11.43 -10.49 -13.97
C ILE A 60 -11.24 -11.90 -14.55
N ASP A 61 -10.04 -12.45 -14.36
CA ASP A 61 -9.84 -13.87 -14.53
C ASP A 61 -10.37 -14.55 -13.25
N PRO A 62 -11.41 -15.41 -13.34
CA PRO A 62 -11.91 -16.14 -12.18
C PRO A 62 -10.85 -17.01 -11.49
N ALA A 63 -9.75 -17.35 -12.20
CA ALA A 63 -8.62 -18.07 -11.64
C ALA A 63 -7.64 -17.15 -10.89
N ASP A 64 -7.67 -15.84 -11.15
CA ASP A 64 -6.76 -14.85 -10.57
C ASP A 64 -7.36 -14.18 -9.31
N ASP A 65 -8.67 -14.36 -9.07
CA ASP A 65 -9.37 -13.91 -7.86
C ASP A 65 -8.78 -14.64 -6.64
N GLY A 66 -7.78 -14.02 -6.03
CA GLY A 66 -7.05 -14.52 -4.86
C GLY A 66 -5.68 -15.15 -5.12
N ALA A 67 -5.23 -15.34 -6.38
CA ALA A 67 -3.89 -15.87 -6.65
C ALA A 67 -2.81 -14.92 -6.12
N THR A 68 -2.95 -13.62 -6.35
CA THR A 68 -2.03 -12.60 -5.80
C THR A 68 -2.07 -12.58 -4.28
N LEU A 69 -3.26 -12.68 -3.66
CA LEU A 69 -3.37 -12.73 -2.20
C LEU A 69 -2.76 -14.02 -1.62
N LYS A 70 -2.89 -15.15 -2.30
CA LYS A 70 -2.27 -16.42 -1.90
C LYS A 70 -0.75 -16.42 -2.01
N ALA A 71 -0.19 -15.59 -2.90
CA ALA A 71 1.25 -15.42 -3.05
C ALA A 71 1.85 -14.52 -1.95
N ILE A 72 1.02 -13.84 -1.15
CA ILE A 72 1.47 -12.93 -0.09
C ILE A 72 1.29 -13.59 1.26
N LYS A 73 2.41 -13.83 1.96
CA LYS A 73 2.39 -14.23 3.37
C LYS A 73 1.94 -13.05 4.20
N GLN A 74 0.76 -13.13 4.80
CA GLN A 74 0.19 -12.07 5.63
C GLN A 74 0.44 -12.37 7.11
N LEU A 75 1.10 -11.45 7.80
CA LEU A 75 1.39 -11.51 9.22
C LEU A 75 0.79 -10.28 9.91
N VAL A 76 0.10 -10.49 10.99
CA VAL A 76 -0.59 -9.41 11.71
C VAL A 76 -0.25 -9.50 13.17
N TYR A 77 0.22 -8.39 13.74
CA TYR A 77 0.63 -8.31 15.12
C TYR A 77 -0.06 -7.16 15.84
N ARG A 78 -0.53 -7.40 17.06
CA ARG A 78 -0.94 -6.33 17.95
C ARG A 78 0.31 -5.74 18.58
N ALA A 79 0.62 -4.49 18.24
CA ALA A 79 1.87 -3.85 18.55
C ALA A 79 1.68 -2.56 19.37
N HIS A 80 2.52 -2.36 20.37
CA HIS A 80 2.53 -1.12 21.14
C HIS A 80 3.14 0.02 20.32
N ALA A 81 2.48 1.18 20.31
CA ALA A 81 2.86 2.32 19.47
C ALA A 81 4.34 2.75 19.66
N LEU A 82 4.87 2.67 20.88
CA LEU A 82 6.27 3.03 21.19
C LEU A 82 7.30 2.01 20.73
N ASP A 83 6.89 0.77 20.47
CA ASP A 83 7.79 -0.30 20.06
C ASP A 83 7.79 -0.56 18.54
N LYS A 84 6.83 0.02 17.82
CA LYS A 84 6.66 -0.25 16.37
C LYS A 84 7.89 0.06 15.52
N VAL A 85 8.61 1.15 15.80
CA VAL A 85 9.80 1.50 15.04
C VAL A 85 10.89 0.45 15.27
N GLU A 86 11.01 -0.03 16.52
CA GLU A 86 11.95 -1.09 16.86
C GLU A 86 11.58 -2.41 16.19
N MET A 87 10.29 -2.78 16.18
CA MET A 87 9.79 -3.93 15.43
C MET A 87 10.15 -3.81 13.93
N VAL A 88 9.93 -2.64 13.33
CA VAL A 88 10.29 -2.39 11.94
C VAL A 88 11.78 -2.53 11.73
N ALA A 89 12.61 -1.96 12.60
CA ALA A 89 14.07 -2.09 12.51
C ALA A 89 14.55 -3.54 12.55
N ARG A 90 13.90 -4.39 13.37
CA ARG A 90 14.18 -5.84 13.38
C ARG A 90 13.75 -6.50 12.06
N LEU A 91 12.52 -6.23 11.61
CA LEU A 91 11.97 -6.74 10.36
C LEU A 91 12.88 -6.41 9.16
N LEU A 92 13.43 -5.21 9.13
CA LEU A 92 14.32 -4.78 8.06
C LEU A 92 15.64 -5.56 7.99
N GLN A 93 15.95 -6.36 9.00
CA GLN A 93 17.12 -7.26 9.05
C GLN A 93 16.74 -8.72 8.77
N ALA A 94 15.49 -9.01 8.37
CA ALA A 94 15.03 -10.35 8.04
C ALA A 94 15.80 -10.94 6.85
N GLU A 95 16.03 -12.25 6.88
CA GLU A 95 16.65 -12.97 5.77
C GLU A 95 15.78 -12.92 4.51
N GLY A 96 16.40 -12.68 3.37
CA GLY A 96 15.69 -12.59 2.08
C GLY A 96 14.88 -11.29 1.89
N ARG A 97 14.97 -10.32 2.82
CA ARG A 97 14.37 -9.01 2.65
C ARG A 97 15.08 -8.23 1.52
N GLY A 98 14.30 -7.78 0.56
CA GLY A 98 14.70 -6.85 -0.50
C GLY A 98 14.05 -5.48 -0.31
N LEU A 99 13.58 -4.87 -1.41
CA LEU A 99 12.88 -3.59 -1.33
C LEU A 99 11.66 -3.70 -0.41
N THR A 100 11.53 -2.74 0.50
CA THR A 100 10.48 -2.71 1.51
C THR A 100 9.69 -1.42 1.42
N MET A 101 8.37 -1.53 1.39
CA MET A 101 7.47 -0.39 1.40
C MET A 101 6.71 -0.33 2.73
N ILE A 102 6.78 0.81 3.41
CA ILE A 102 6.15 1.03 4.72
C ILE A 102 5.05 2.07 4.56
N PHE A 103 3.84 1.74 4.98
CA PHE A 103 2.70 2.63 4.91
C PHE A 103 2.34 3.19 6.28
N ALA A 104 2.11 4.50 6.33
CA ALA A 104 1.55 5.18 7.50
C ALA A 104 0.45 6.16 7.07
N ARG A 105 -0.50 6.44 7.98
CA ARG A 105 -1.69 7.24 7.69
C ARG A 105 -1.39 8.72 7.43
N THR A 106 -0.40 9.29 8.12
CA THR A 106 -0.13 10.72 8.06
C THR A 106 1.27 11.04 7.55
N LYS A 107 1.41 12.16 6.84
CA LYS A 107 2.70 12.67 6.40
C LYS A 107 3.70 12.87 7.54
N ARG A 108 3.20 13.29 8.73
CA ARG A 108 4.03 13.46 9.92
C ARG A 108 4.60 12.12 10.42
N THR A 109 3.78 11.07 10.45
CA THR A 109 4.24 9.73 10.83
C THR A 109 5.22 9.18 9.80
N VAL A 110 4.97 9.40 8.51
CA VAL A 110 5.86 8.98 7.41
C VAL A 110 7.25 9.61 7.58
N ALA A 111 7.31 10.93 7.74
CA ALA A 111 8.58 11.64 7.94
C ALA A 111 9.31 11.14 9.20
N LYS A 112 8.60 11.06 10.34
CA LYS A 112 9.16 10.58 11.61
C LYS A 112 9.75 9.18 11.49
N VAL A 113 9.00 8.22 10.92
CA VAL A 113 9.46 6.83 10.78
C VAL A 113 10.67 6.74 9.86
N ALA A 114 10.66 7.47 8.74
CA ALA A 114 11.81 7.49 7.82
C ALA A 114 13.06 8.04 8.50
N ASP A 115 12.95 9.17 9.21
CA ASP A 115 14.06 9.80 9.93
C ASP A 115 14.63 8.84 11.00
N GLU A 116 13.77 8.23 11.81
CA GLU A 116 14.19 7.28 12.85
C GLU A 116 14.86 6.03 12.26
N LEU A 117 14.45 5.57 11.08
CA LEU A 117 15.12 4.45 10.38
C LEU A 117 16.48 4.88 9.82
N VAL A 118 16.60 6.10 9.28
CA VAL A 118 17.89 6.65 8.81
C VAL A 118 18.86 6.80 9.99
N GLU A 119 18.40 7.29 11.14
CA GLU A 119 19.21 7.40 12.37
C GLU A 119 19.74 6.02 12.84
N ARG A 120 19.00 4.95 12.58
CA ARG A 120 19.40 3.57 12.84
C ARG A 120 20.28 2.95 11.74
N GLY A 121 20.62 3.72 10.70
CA GLY A 121 21.51 3.30 9.62
C GLY A 121 20.84 2.60 8.44
N PHE A 122 19.51 2.59 8.36
CA PHE A 122 18.80 2.06 7.20
C PHE A 122 18.76 3.07 6.04
N ALA A 123 18.85 2.57 4.80
CA ALA A 123 18.71 3.39 3.60
C ALA A 123 17.23 3.68 3.32
N ALA A 124 16.63 4.55 4.13
CA ALA A 124 15.22 4.88 4.06
C ALA A 124 14.95 6.25 3.43
N ALA A 125 13.80 6.39 2.78
CA ALA A 125 13.30 7.67 2.27
C ALA A 125 11.78 7.79 2.51
N ALA A 126 11.32 9.03 2.74
CA ALA A 126 9.92 9.37 2.89
C ALA A 126 9.29 9.82 1.57
N ILE A 127 8.03 9.46 1.34
CA ILE A 127 7.21 10.06 0.28
C ILE A 127 5.83 10.46 0.85
N HIS A 128 5.53 11.76 0.80
CA HIS A 128 4.25 12.31 1.25
C HIS A 128 3.89 13.59 0.47
N GLY A 129 2.67 14.08 0.66
CA GLY A 129 2.12 15.19 -0.13
C GLY A 129 2.84 16.53 -0.01
N ASP A 130 3.65 16.75 1.03
CA ASP A 130 4.41 18.00 1.19
C ASP A 130 5.75 18.01 0.41
N LEU A 131 6.13 16.86 -0.15
CA LEU A 131 7.33 16.80 -1.00
C LEU A 131 7.03 17.41 -2.37
N GLY A 132 7.89 18.31 -2.82
CA GLY A 132 7.88 18.78 -4.19
C GLY A 132 8.11 17.64 -5.19
N GLN A 133 7.57 17.78 -6.39
CA GLN A 133 7.62 16.73 -7.43
C GLN A 133 9.05 16.22 -7.69
N GLY A 134 10.06 17.11 -7.72
CA GLY A 134 11.45 16.72 -7.93
C GLY A 134 12.01 15.83 -6.81
N ALA A 135 11.72 16.14 -5.54
CA ALA A 135 12.15 15.34 -4.39
C ALA A 135 11.47 13.95 -4.41
N ARG A 136 10.17 13.91 -4.74
CA ARG A 136 9.42 12.67 -4.91
C ARG A 136 10.04 11.77 -5.99
N GLU A 137 10.33 12.32 -7.17
CA GLU A 137 10.95 11.58 -8.27
C GLU A 137 12.36 11.09 -7.92
N GLN A 138 13.13 11.90 -7.18
CA GLN A 138 14.45 11.49 -6.70
C GLN A 138 14.37 10.30 -5.73
N ALA A 139 13.46 10.34 -4.76
CA ALA A 139 13.23 9.24 -3.83
C ALA A 139 12.81 7.96 -4.56
N LEU A 140 11.90 8.06 -5.53
CA LEU A 140 11.47 6.92 -6.34
C LEU A 140 12.59 6.34 -7.20
N ARG A 141 13.42 7.18 -7.83
CA ARG A 141 14.59 6.71 -8.59
C ARG A 141 15.59 5.99 -7.69
N ALA A 142 15.85 6.53 -6.49
CA ALA A 142 16.73 5.90 -5.52
C ALA A 142 16.20 4.54 -5.04
N PHE A 143 14.88 4.43 -4.82
CA PHE A 143 14.23 3.19 -4.42
C PHE A 143 14.25 2.15 -5.55
N ARG A 144 13.91 2.52 -6.78
CA ARG A 144 13.99 1.62 -7.94
C ARG A 144 15.40 1.07 -8.20
N SER A 145 16.42 1.87 -7.95
CA SER A 145 17.83 1.47 -8.14
C SER A 145 18.41 0.69 -6.95
N GLY A 146 17.65 0.52 -5.86
CA GLY A 146 18.13 -0.11 -4.63
C GLY A 146 19.12 0.73 -3.82
N LYS A 147 19.37 2.00 -4.21
CA LYS A 147 20.18 2.93 -3.41
C LYS A 147 19.49 3.28 -2.09
N VAL A 148 18.17 3.32 -2.11
CA VAL A 148 17.27 3.33 -0.96
C VAL A 148 16.50 2.03 -1.01
N ASP A 149 16.51 1.24 0.03
CA ASP A 149 15.82 -0.06 0.07
C ASP A 149 14.55 -0.06 0.94
N VAL A 150 14.30 1.05 1.63
CA VAL A 150 13.09 1.29 2.45
C VAL A 150 12.40 2.57 2.02
N LEU A 151 11.14 2.44 1.57
CA LEU A 151 10.32 3.58 1.21
C LEU A 151 9.16 3.72 2.20
N VAL A 152 9.08 4.83 2.92
CA VAL A 152 7.97 5.13 3.84
C VAL A 152 7.02 6.09 3.15
N ALA A 153 5.74 5.74 3.05
CA ALA A 153 4.78 6.51 2.24
C ALA A 153 3.40 6.61 2.90
N THR A 154 2.66 7.68 2.54
CA THR A 154 1.21 7.72 2.70
C THR A 154 0.52 7.05 1.51
N ASP A 155 -0.73 6.59 1.66
CA ASP A 155 -1.50 5.97 0.58
C ASP A 155 -1.58 6.86 -0.67
N VAL A 156 -1.90 8.14 -0.48
CA VAL A 156 -2.00 9.12 -1.57
C VAL A 156 -0.68 9.27 -2.32
N ALA A 157 0.43 9.33 -1.59
CA ALA A 157 1.74 9.50 -2.19
C ALA A 157 2.28 8.22 -2.84
N ALA A 158 1.81 7.05 -2.40
CA ALA A 158 2.16 5.75 -2.95
C ALA A 158 1.42 5.39 -4.23
N ARG A 159 0.39 6.15 -4.59
CA ARG A 159 -0.37 5.91 -5.84
C ARG A 159 0.49 6.14 -7.07
N GLY A 160 0.26 5.32 -8.08
CA GLY A 160 1.04 5.37 -9.32
C GLY A 160 2.51 4.99 -9.14
N ILE A 161 2.91 4.49 -7.96
CA ILE A 161 4.24 3.90 -7.79
C ILE A 161 4.23 2.52 -8.43
N ASP A 162 4.90 2.42 -9.55
CA ASP A 162 5.20 1.16 -10.22
C ASP A 162 6.68 0.84 -9.99
N VAL A 163 6.91 -0.08 -9.05
CA VAL A 163 8.24 -0.58 -8.68
C VAL A 163 8.16 -2.09 -8.52
N ASP A 164 8.94 -2.78 -9.32
CA ASP A 164 9.10 -4.23 -9.21
C ASP A 164 10.05 -4.61 -8.08
N GLY A 165 9.95 -5.85 -7.63
CA GLY A 165 10.89 -6.40 -6.66
C GLY A 165 10.66 -5.97 -5.21
N ILE A 166 9.51 -5.37 -4.89
CA ILE A 166 9.11 -5.14 -3.50
C ILE A 166 8.80 -6.50 -2.87
N THR A 167 9.64 -6.90 -1.92
CA THR A 167 9.50 -8.18 -1.21
C THR A 167 8.66 -8.07 0.05
N HIS A 168 8.70 -6.91 0.70
CA HIS A 168 8.01 -6.66 1.96
C HIS A 168 7.16 -5.41 1.90
N VAL A 169 5.94 -5.52 2.43
CA VAL A 169 5.05 -4.39 2.70
C VAL A 169 4.75 -4.36 4.20
N VAL A 170 4.91 -3.21 4.80
CA VAL A 170 4.60 -3.00 6.22
C VAL A 170 3.49 -1.97 6.37
N ASN A 171 2.36 -2.37 6.90
CA ASN A 171 1.35 -1.46 7.41
C ASN A 171 1.77 -1.03 8.83
N TYR A 172 2.51 0.08 8.95
CA TYR A 172 2.94 0.63 10.23
C TYR A 172 1.76 1.03 11.12
N GLN A 173 0.65 1.39 10.49
CA GLN A 173 -0.64 1.64 11.09
C GLN A 173 -1.72 0.88 10.31
N CYS A 174 -2.71 0.36 11.02
CA CYS A 174 -3.86 -0.30 10.40
C CYS A 174 -4.52 0.59 9.35
N THR A 175 -4.97 0.02 8.26
CA THR A 175 -5.65 0.74 7.18
C THR A 175 -7.05 1.17 7.62
N GLU A 176 -7.64 2.09 6.89
CA GLU A 176 -9.00 2.59 7.18
C GLU A 176 -10.07 1.56 6.76
N ASP A 177 -9.81 0.83 5.68
CA ASP A 177 -10.72 -0.15 5.08
C ASP A 177 -9.97 -1.30 4.38
N GLU A 178 -10.73 -2.30 3.94
CA GLU A 178 -10.22 -3.50 3.27
C GLU A 178 -9.63 -3.19 1.88
N LYS A 179 -10.16 -2.21 1.15
CA LYS A 179 -9.62 -1.84 -0.16
C LYS A 179 -8.22 -1.27 -0.03
N THR A 180 -8.04 -0.32 0.89
CA THR A 180 -6.74 0.27 1.20
C THR A 180 -5.76 -0.81 1.65
N TYR A 181 -6.23 -1.78 2.45
CA TYR A 181 -5.41 -2.92 2.85
C TYR A 181 -4.91 -3.72 1.64
N LEU A 182 -5.81 -4.12 0.74
CA LEU A 182 -5.47 -4.86 -0.47
C LEU A 182 -4.54 -4.08 -1.40
N HIS A 183 -4.77 -2.78 -1.58
CA HIS A 183 -3.91 -1.90 -2.40
C HIS A 183 -2.50 -1.79 -1.83
N ARG A 184 -2.35 -1.74 -0.50
CA ARG A 184 -1.03 -1.70 0.13
C ARG A 184 -0.31 -3.03 -0.01
N ILE A 185 -0.91 -4.15 0.42
CA ILE A 185 -0.26 -5.45 0.36
C ILE A 185 0.01 -5.89 -1.08
N GLY A 186 -0.85 -5.51 -2.03
CA GLY A 186 -0.66 -5.76 -3.47
C GLY A 186 0.51 -5.00 -4.11
N ARG A 187 1.33 -4.26 -3.33
CA ARG A 187 2.63 -3.75 -3.82
C ARG A 187 3.69 -4.82 -3.83
N THR A 188 3.49 -5.94 -3.14
CA THR A 188 4.34 -7.14 -3.21
C THR A 188 3.58 -8.32 -3.84
N GLY A 189 4.21 -9.44 -4.03
CA GLY A 189 3.59 -10.65 -4.59
C GLY A 189 3.19 -10.52 -6.07
N ARG A 190 3.84 -9.63 -6.83
CA ARG A 190 3.53 -9.39 -8.24
C ARG A 190 4.34 -10.28 -9.18
N ALA A 191 3.84 -10.45 -10.39
CA ALA A 191 4.53 -11.16 -11.49
C ALA A 191 4.98 -12.60 -11.12
N GLY A 192 4.18 -13.31 -10.32
CA GLY A 192 4.49 -14.69 -9.92
C GLY A 192 5.52 -14.83 -8.79
N HIS A 193 5.96 -13.72 -8.20
CA HIS A 193 6.81 -13.73 -7.00
C HIS A 193 5.97 -13.82 -5.72
N THR A 194 6.55 -14.40 -4.68
CA THR A 194 5.98 -14.36 -3.33
C THR A 194 6.32 -13.06 -2.63
N GLY A 195 5.47 -12.62 -1.70
CA GLY A 195 5.68 -11.42 -0.91
C GLY A 195 5.36 -11.63 0.56
N VAL A 196 5.79 -10.71 1.39
CA VAL A 196 5.47 -10.66 2.82
C VAL A 196 4.78 -9.35 3.13
N ALA A 197 3.61 -9.42 3.76
CA ALA A 197 2.88 -8.26 4.26
C ALA A 197 2.76 -8.36 5.78
N VAL A 198 3.25 -7.34 6.47
CA VAL A 198 3.20 -7.25 7.94
C VAL A 198 2.31 -6.09 8.34
N THR A 199 1.35 -6.34 9.21
CA THR A 199 0.44 -5.30 9.72
C THR A 199 0.61 -5.15 11.22
N LEU A 200 0.92 -3.94 11.67
CA LEU A 200 1.08 -3.58 13.07
C LEU A 200 -0.17 -2.85 13.57
N VAL A 201 -1.02 -3.57 14.30
CA VAL A 201 -2.31 -3.05 14.78
C VAL A 201 -2.14 -2.48 16.19
N ASP A 202 -2.49 -1.20 16.37
CA ASP A 202 -2.57 -0.58 17.68
C ASP A 202 -3.82 -1.07 18.43
N TRP A 203 -3.85 -0.94 19.75
CA TRP A 203 -5.02 -1.30 20.58
C TRP A 203 -6.29 -0.59 20.10
N ASP A 204 -6.19 0.70 19.79
CA ASP A 204 -7.32 1.51 19.32
C ASP A 204 -7.80 1.13 17.90
N ASP A 205 -6.95 0.48 17.14
CA ASP A 205 -7.27 0.01 15.78
C ASP A 205 -7.84 -1.42 15.73
N MET A 206 -7.91 -2.13 16.85
CA MET A 206 -8.42 -3.50 16.91
C MET A 206 -9.85 -3.66 16.35
N PRO A 207 -10.82 -2.76 16.65
CA PRO A 207 -12.15 -2.87 16.06
C PRO A 207 -12.14 -2.73 14.53
N ARG A 208 -11.28 -1.84 14.00
CA ARG A 208 -11.11 -1.64 12.56
C ARG A 208 -10.47 -2.86 11.90
N TRP A 209 -9.43 -3.41 12.53
CA TRP A 209 -8.81 -4.63 12.05
C TRP A 209 -9.81 -5.79 11.99
N GLY A 210 -10.64 -5.98 13.02
CA GLY A 210 -11.67 -7.02 13.04
C GLY A 210 -12.65 -6.93 11.87
N LEU A 211 -12.99 -5.72 11.41
CA LEU A 211 -13.83 -5.53 10.22
C LEU A 211 -13.09 -5.93 8.94
N ILE A 212 -11.82 -5.54 8.80
CA ILE A 212 -10.98 -5.91 7.64
C ILE A 212 -10.79 -7.42 7.58
N ASP A 213 -10.40 -8.03 8.69
CA ASP A 213 -10.21 -9.48 8.81
C ASP A 213 -11.47 -10.25 8.40
N LYS A 214 -12.63 -9.84 8.93
CA LYS A 214 -13.92 -10.46 8.62
C LYS A 214 -14.29 -10.31 7.15
N THR A 215 -14.10 -9.13 6.56
CA THR A 215 -14.46 -8.87 5.17
C THR A 215 -13.59 -9.66 4.19
N LEU A 216 -12.29 -9.73 4.47
CA LEU A 216 -11.32 -10.41 3.63
C LEU A 216 -11.11 -11.89 3.98
N SER A 217 -11.70 -12.36 5.09
CA SER A 217 -11.54 -13.72 5.60
C SER A 217 -10.07 -14.12 5.79
N ILE A 218 -9.27 -13.21 6.39
CA ILE A 218 -7.83 -13.43 6.62
C ILE A 218 -7.63 -14.51 7.69
N GLY A 219 -8.54 -14.56 8.70
CA GLY A 219 -8.54 -15.56 9.74
C GLY A 219 -7.65 -15.23 10.94
N ILE A 220 -7.35 -13.96 11.17
CA ILE A 220 -6.55 -13.45 12.31
C ILE A 220 -7.35 -12.35 13.05
N PRO A 221 -8.53 -12.63 13.57
CA PRO A 221 -9.39 -11.61 14.19
C PRO A 221 -8.77 -11.01 15.46
N GLU A 222 -7.95 -11.78 16.16
CA GLU A 222 -7.24 -11.37 17.38
C GLU A 222 -5.72 -11.54 17.18
N PRO A 223 -5.04 -10.57 16.58
CA PRO A 223 -3.59 -10.62 16.40
C PRO A 223 -2.87 -10.78 17.75
N GLN A 224 -1.83 -11.62 17.75
CA GLN A 224 -1.02 -11.85 18.93
C GLN A 224 -0.32 -10.57 19.37
N GLU A 225 -0.35 -10.29 20.68
CA GLU A 225 0.45 -9.21 21.26
C GLU A 225 1.94 -9.50 21.07
N THR A 226 2.63 -8.54 20.45
CA THR A 226 3.98 -8.75 19.96
C THR A 226 4.83 -7.51 20.20
N TYR A 227 6.04 -7.77 20.66
CA TYR A 227 7.08 -6.77 20.89
C TYR A 227 8.27 -7.06 19.99
N SER A 228 9.14 -6.07 19.81
CA SER A 228 10.40 -6.19 19.08
C SER A 228 11.33 -7.29 19.60
N SER A 229 11.11 -7.76 20.83
CA SER A 229 11.84 -8.86 21.48
C SER A 229 11.11 -10.20 21.47
N SER A 230 9.92 -10.27 20.92
CA SER A 230 9.09 -11.49 20.95
C SER A 230 9.68 -12.60 20.07
N PRO A 231 9.96 -13.81 20.59
CA PRO A 231 10.60 -14.89 19.83
C PRO A 231 9.84 -15.29 18.55
N HIS A 232 8.50 -15.34 18.61
CA HIS A 232 7.67 -15.68 17.45
C HIS A 232 7.82 -14.66 16.31
N PHE A 233 8.05 -13.37 16.63
CA PHE A 233 8.26 -12.33 15.63
C PHE A 233 9.55 -12.60 14.80
N TYR A 234 10.60 -13.07 15.47
CA TYR A 234 11.83 -13.46 14.80
C TYR A 234 11.64 -14.72 13.95
N ALA A 235 10.96 -15.73 14.49
CA ALA A 235 10.69 -16.97 13.77
C ALA A 235 9.82 -16.76 12.53
N ASP A 236 8.73 -16.00 12.67
CA ASP A 236 7.77 -15.74 11.59
C ASP A 236 8.40 -15.00 10.41
N LEU A 237 9.33 -14.10 10.68
CA LEU A 237 9.97 -13.23 9.70
C LEU A 237 11.40 -13.67 9.31
N SER A 238 11.88 -14.78 9.86
CA SER A 238 13.27 -15.24 9.64
C SER A 238 14.30 -14.16 9.99
N ILE A 239 14.10 -13.50 11.13
CA ILE A 239 15.05 -12.51 11.63
C ILE A 239 16.15 -13.25 12.36
N PRO A 240 17.44 -13.00 12.05
CA PRO A 240 18.55 -13.68 12.74
C PRO A 240 18.55 -13.46 14.25
N GLU A 241 18.89 -14.50 15.01
CA GLU A 241 19.02 -14.39 16.46
C GLU A 241 20.09 -13.38 16.85
N GLY A 242 19.84 -12.59 17.88
CA GLY A 242 20.77 -11.56 18.35
C GLY A 242 20.73 -10.25 17.56
N THR A 243 19.82 -10.11 16.58
CA THR A 243 19.58 -8.85 15.88
C THR A 243 19.19 -7.74 16.87
N LYS A 244 19.90 -6.59 16.82
CA LYS A 244 19.70 -5.43 17.70
C LYS A 244 19.28 -4.23 16.90
#